data_8032fc79da2559227beeaaaa4053f4ab
#
_entry.id   8032fc79da2559227beeaaaa4053f4ab
#
_cell.length_a   1.000
_cell.length_b   1.000
_cell.length_c   1.000
_cell.angle_alpha   90.00
_cell.angle_beta   90.00
_cell.angle_gamma   90.00
#
_symmetry.space_group_name_H-M   'P 1'
#
loop_
_entity.id
_entity.type
_entity.pdbx_description
1 polymer ?
#
loop_
_entity_poly.entity_id
_entity_poly.type
_entity_poly.pdbx_seq_one_letter_code
_entity_poly.pdbx_strand_id
1 'polypeptide(L)'
;MLSDRIIREALINGVMMMKKTIVIILSTMACVVLIVLLTLFIRIHIIPALNIGNSQTNNPETFLIASQSPDGKYNLEAYRTEPGATVDFSIRVYLTTNDKKSLIYDAYHEYEAKIVWIDNTTVSINGKTLDISQGEKYNWRM
;
A
#
# COMPACT_ATOMS: atom_id res chain seq x y z
N MET A 1 2.37 -51.09 -52.29
CA MET A 1 1.87 -51.72 -51.03
C MET A 1 2.70 -51.42 -49.78
N LEU A 2 4.05 -51.66 -49.79
CA LEU A 2 4.91 -51.37 -48.63
C LEU A 2 5.13 -49.86 -48.43
N SER A 3 5.27 -49.11 -49.51
CA SER A 3 5.47 -47.64 -49.53
C SER A 3 4.26 -46.88 -48.92
N ASP A 4 3.06 -47.30 -49.26
CA ASP A 4 1.84 -46.67 -48.75
C ASP A 4 1.65 -46.82 -47.26
N ARG A 5 2.12 -47.92 -46.70
CA ARG A 5 2.06 -48.22 -45.29
C ARG A 5 3.01 -47.31 -44.47
N ILE A 6 4.25 -47.15 -45.00
CA ILE A 6 5.25 -46.26 -44.37
C ILE A 6 4.78 -44.82 -44.38
N ILE A 7 4.20 -44.36 -45.48
CA ILE A 7 3.66 -42.98 -45.60
C ILE A 7 2.52 -42.76 -44.63
N ARG A 8 1.60 -43.70 -44.47
CA ARG A 8 0.50 -43.59 -43.51
C ARG A 8 0.98 -43.57 -42.07
N GLU A 9 1.92 -44.37 -41.70
CA GLU A 9 2.50 -44.38 -40.34
C GLU A 9 3.23 -43.08 -40.02
N ALA A 10 4.00 -42.54 -40.96
CA ALA A 10 4.65 -41.24 -40.81
C ALA A 10 3.65 -40.10 -40.65
N LEU A 11 2.53 -40.13 -41.42
CA LEU A 11 1.47 -39.15 -41.31
C LEU A 11 0.74 -39.21 -39.95
N ILE A 12 0.43 -40.41 -39.50
CA ILE A 12 -0.24 -40.65 -38.19
C ILE A 12 0.68 -40.17 -37.04
N ASN A 13 1.95 -40.49 -37.10
CA ASN A 13 2.92 -40.07 -36.11
C ASN A 13 3.09 -38.52 -36.10
N GLY A 14 3.15 -37.91 -37.27
CA GLY A 14 3.20 -36.44 -37.42
C GLY A 14 1.96 -35.76 -36.81
N VAL A 15 0.77 -36.25 -37.11
CA VAL A 15 -0.49 -35.71 -36.54
C VAL A 15 -0.54 -35.92 -35.01
N MET A 16 -0.08 -37.04 -34.53
CA MET A 16 -0.04 -37.35 -33.09
C MET A 16 0.96 -36.44 -32.35
N MET A 17 2.13 -36.19 -32.95
CA MET A 17 3.11 -35.23 -32.41
C MET A 17 2.57 -33.81 -32.39
N MET A 18 1.95 -33.37 -33.47
CA MET A 18 1.29 -32.05 -33.51
C MET A 18 0.21 -31.85 -32.42
N LYS A 19 -0.64 -32.88 -32.24
CA LYS A 19 -1.66 -32.83 -31.15
C LYS A 19 -1.02 -32.71 -29.77
N LYS A 20 0.05 -33.49 -29.48
CA LYS A 20 0.77 -33.37 -28.21
C LYS A 20 1.38 -31.99 -28.01
N THR A 21 1.99 -31.42 -29.04
CA THR A 21 2.58 -30.09 -29.00
C THR A 21 1.50 -29.00 -28.73
N ILE A 22 0.36 -29.09 -29.38
CA ILE A 22 -0.77 -28.17 -29.16
C ILE A 22 -1.28 -28.26 -27.71
N VAL A 23 -1.44 -29.47 -27.17
CA VAL A 23 -1.88 -29.66 -25.78
C VAL A 23 -0.88 -29.06 -24.79
N ILE A 24 0.42 -29.22 -25.02
CA ILE A 24 1.47 -28.64 -24.17
C ILE A 24 1.40 -27.10 -24.22
N ILE A 25 1.27 -26.52 -25.41
CA ILE A 25 1.16 -25.06 -25.58
C ILE A 25 -0.10 -24.51 -24.86
N LEU A 26 -1.24 -25.15 -25.03
CA LEU A 26 -2.49 -24.75 -24.35
C LEU A 26 -2.38 -24.86 -22.83
N SER A 27 -1.73 -25.93 -22.33
CA SER A 27 -1.50 -26.12 -20.90
C SER A 27 -0.58 -25.04 -20.31
N THR A 28 0.51 -24.70 -21.00
CA THR A 28 1.43 -23.66 -20.54
C THR A 28 0.78 -22.28 -20.54
N MET A 29 -0.02 -21.95 -21.57
CA MET A 29 -0.78 -20.72 -21.62
C MET A 29 -1.80 -20.61 -20.46
N ALA A 30 -2.49 -21.70 -20.17
CA ALA A 30 -3.43 -21.75 -19.04
C ALA A 30 -2.73 -21.52 -17.69
N CYS A 31 -1.55 -22.12 -17.47
CA CYS A 31 -0.76 -21.89 -16.27
C CYS A 31 -0.32 -20.43 -16.12
N VAL A 32 0.13 -19.78 -17.20
CA VAL A 32 0.53 -18.37 -17.18
C VAL A 32 -0.66 -17.46 -16.81
N VAL A 33 -1.81 -17.71 -17.41
CA VAL A 33 -3.03 -16.96 -17.10
C VAL A 33 -3.44 -17.12 -15.62
N LEU A 34 -3.37 -18.33 -15.09
CA LEU A 34 -3.66 -18.59 -13.67
C LEU A 34 -2.70 -17.86 -12.73
N ILE A 35 -1.41 -17.82 -13.04
CA ILE A 35 -0.41 -17.09 -12.26
C ILE A 35 -0.70 -15.61 -12.26
N VAL A 36 -1.03 -15.01 -13.42
CA VAL A 36 -1.38 -13.60 -13.54
C VAL A 36 -2.65 -13.27 -12.73
N LEU A 37 -3.68 -14.10 -12.83
CA LEU A 37 -4.91 -13.91 -12.05
C LEU A 37 -4.66 -14.03 -10.55
N LEU A 38 -3.84 -14.98 -10.12
CA LEU A 38 -3.47 -15.16 -8.72
C LEU A 38 -2.68 -13.96 -8.18
N THR A 39 -1.73 -13.43 -8.96
CA THR A 39 -0.96 -12.24 -8.56
C THR A 39 -1.82 -10.99 -8.48
N LEU A 40 -2.77 -10.81 -9.38
CA LEU A 40 -3.75 -9.73 -9.34
C LEU A 40 -4.68 -9.87 -8.12
N PHE A 41 -5.17 -11.09 -7.85
CA PHE A 41 -6.00 -11.37 -6.68
C PHE A 41 -5.28 -11.04 -5.37
N ILE A 42 -4.00 -11.44 -5.24
CA ILE A 42 -3.16 -11.14 -4.08
C ILE A 42 -2.99 -9.63 -3.93
N ARG A 43 -2.72 -8.90 -5.01
CA ARG A 43 -2.55 -7.45 -4.97
C ARG A 43 -3.82 -6.71 -4.56
N ILE A 44 -4.97 -7.16 -5.04
CA ILE A 44 -6.25 -6.47 -4.80
C ILE A 44 -6.81 -6.81 -3.41
N HIS A 45 -6.71 -8.07 -2.97
CA HIS A 45 -7.39 -8.53 -1.75
C HIS A 45 -6.48 -8.75 -0.55
N ILE A 46 -5.26 -9.25 -0.75
CA ILE A 46 -4.39 -9.65 0.35
C ILE A 46 -3.49 -8.51 0.81
N ILE A 47 -2.86 -7.78 -0.11
CA ILE A 47 -1.94 -6.70 0.25
C ILE A 47 -2.64 -5.58 1.03
N PRO A 48 -3.84 -5.09 0.64
CA PRO A 48 -4.58 -4.13 1.45
C PRO A 48 -5.03 -4.69 2.81
N ALA A 49 -5.42 -5.97 2.87
CA ALA A 49 -5.86 -6.62 4.10
C ALA A 49 -4.73 -6.85 5.11
N LEU A 50 -3.51 -7.07 4.65
CA LEU A 50 -2.34 -7.24 5.51
C LEU A 50 -1.83 -5.93 6.12
N ASN A 51 -2.32 -4.77 5.65
CA ASN A 51 -1.96 -3.44 6.18
C ASN A 51 -0.44 -3.29 6.43
N ILE A 52 0.39 -3.85 5.53
CA ILE A 52 1.84 -3.84 5.63
C ILE A 52 2.32 -2.42 5.37
N GLY A 53 2.46 -1.66 6.43
CA GLY A 53 2.91 -0.26 6.38
C GLY A 53 2.37 0.61 7.51
N ASN A 54 1.32 0.21 8.20
CA ASN A 54 0.91 0.88 9.42
C ASN A 54 1.46 0.10 10.61
N SER A 55 2.60 0.52 11.12
CA SER A 55 2.97 0.23 12.52
C SER A 55 1.93 0.93 13.40
N GLN A 56 0.76 0.33 13.56
CA GLN A 56 -0.10 0.64 14.67
C GLN A 56 0.64 0.13 15.91
N THR A 57 1.39 1.02 16.54
CA THR A 57 1.75 0.80 17.93
C THR A 57 0.43 0.67 18.68
N ASN A 58 0.21 -0.46 19.35
CA ASN A 58 -0.98 -0.75 20.17
C ASN A 58 -1.10 0.19 21.40
N ASN A 59 -0.53 1.37 21.35
CA ASN A 59 -0.65 2.37 22.39
C ASN A 59 -1.97 3.11 22.18
N PRO A 60 -2.78 3.28 23.22
CA PRO A 60 -4.01 4.04 23.14
C PRO A 60 -3.69 5.46 22.67
N GLU A 61 -4.42 5.92 21.66
CA GLU A 61 -4.31 7.29 21.13
C GLU A 61 -5.57 8.06 21.50
N THR A 62 -5.39 9.20 22.18
CA THR A 62 -6.47 10.13 22.50
C THR A 62 -6.52 11.21 21.41
N PHE A 63 -7.68 11.35 20.76
CA PHE A 63 -7.92 12.42 19.79
C PHE A 63 -7.84 13.78 20.48
N LEU A 64 -7.14 14.73 19.87
CA LEU A 64 -6.99 16.10 20.37
C LEU A 64 -7.74 17.12 19.51
N ILE A 65 -7.41 17.20 18.22
CA ILE A 65 -7.95 18.20 17.31
C ILE A 65 -7.88 17.73 15.86
N ALA A 66 -8.84 18.19 15.05
CA ALA A 66 -8.76 18.12 13.59
C ALA A 66 -8.64 19.53 13.01
N SER A 67 -7.94 19.65 11.89
CA SER A 67 -7.74 20.90 11.17
C SER A 67 -7.72 20.68 9.67
N GLN A 68 -8.49 21.48 8.93
CA GLN A 68 -8.59 21.37 7.48
C GLN A 68 -7.83 22.51 6.81
N SER A 69 -7.20 22.24 5.65
CA SER A 69 -6.56 23.28 4.84
C SER A 69 -7.58 24.34 4.37
N PRO A 70 -7.14 25.57 4.09
CA PRO A 70 -8.05 26.64 3.66
C PRO A 70 -8.88 26.29 2.41
N ASP A 71 -8.34 25.49 1.49
CA ASP A 71 -9.03 24.99 0.29
C ASP A 71 -9.83 23.70 0.51
N GLY A 72 -9.81 23.14 1.72
CA GLY A 72 -10.54 21.93 2.09
C GLY A 72 -9.96 20.61 1.58
N LYS A 73 -8.80 20.64 0.90
CA LYS A 73 -8.22 19.48 0.24
C LYS A 73 -7.52 18.50 1.19
N TYR A 74 -6.92 19.03 2.24
CA TYR A 74 -6.16 18.28 3.23
C TYR A 74 -6.87 18.32 4.58
N ASN A 75 -6.96 17.19 5.25
CA ASN A 75 -7.47 17.09 6.61
C ASN A 75 -6.40 16.51 7.53
N LEU A 76 -6.11 17.21 8.61
CA LEU A 76 -5.16 16.79 9.64
C LEU A 76 -5.90 16.41 10.91
N GLU A 77 -5.49 15.30 11.52
CA GLU A 77 -5.99 14.84 12.80
C GLU A 77 -4.81 14.60 13.75
N ALA A 78 -4.82 15.29 14.88
CA ALA A 78 -3.81 15.12 15.92
C ALA A 78 -4.31 14.24 17.05
N TYR A 79 -3.41 13.37 17.50
CA TYR A 79 -3.62 12.42 18.59
C TYR A 79 -2.45 12.49 19.57
N ARG A 80 -2.75 12.30 20.85
CA ARG A 80 -1.75 12.07 21.89
C ARG A 80 -1.67 10.58 22.19
N THR A 81 -0.45 10.03 22.14
CA THR A 81 -0.22 8.64 22.55
C THR A 81 0.06 8.56 24.02
N GLU A 82 -0.49 7.56 24.71
CA GLU A 82 -0.32 7.29 26.12
C GLU A 82 0.36 5.92 26.30
N PRO A 83 1.70 5.84 26.12
CA PRO A 83 2.38 4.55 26.04
C PRO A 83 2.59 3.84 27.38
N GLY A 84 2.15 4.42 28.51
CA GLY A 84 2.25 3.84 29.84
C GLY A 84 3.32 4.48 30.72
N ALA A 85 3.53 3.94 31.92
CA ALA A 85 4.22 4.60 33.04
C ALA A 85 5.73 4.88 32.83
N THR A 86 6.37 4.29 31.83
CA THR A 86 7.82 4.39 31.62
C THR A 86 8.23 5.17 30.37
N VAL A 87 7.26 5.58 29.56
CA VAL A 87 7.48 6.31 28.30
C VAL A 87 6.58 7.55 28.30
N ASP A 88 7.16 8.70 27.95
CA ASP A 88 6.41 9.95 27.94
C ASP A 88 5.45 10.06 26.74
N PHE A 89 4.56 11.05 26.79
CA PHE A 89 3.58 11.30 25.74
C PHE A 89 4.25 11.70 24.41
N SER A 90 3.56 11.41 23.32
CA SER A 90 3.94 11.87 22.00
C SER A 90 2.72 12.44 21.28
N ILE A 91 2.94 13.45 20.45
CA ILE A 91 1.93 13.97 19.53
C ILE A 91 2.15 13.34 18.17
N ARG A 92 1.09 12.77 17.62
CA ARG A 92 1.04 12.25 16.25
C ARG A 92 -0.01 12.98 15.44
N VAL A 93 0.39 13.46 14.26
CA VAL A 93 -0.56 14.09 13.33
C VAL A 93 -0.61 13.27 12.05
N TYR A 94 -1.83 12.92 11.69
CA TYR A 94 -2.13 12.18 10.48
C TYR A 94 -2.77 13.10 9.45
N LEU A 95 -2.30 12.97 8.22
CA LEU A 95 -2.91 13.56 7.04
C LEU A 95 -3.86 12.56 6.40
N THR A 96 -5.09 12.98 6.14
CA THR A 96 -6.05 12.22 5.35
C THR A 96 -6.27 12.92 4.01
N THR A 97 -6.02 12.19 2.92
CA THR A 97 -6.23 12.63 1.55
C THR A 97 -6.75 11.46 0.72
N ASN A 98 -7.88 11.62 0.02
CA ASN A 98 -8.48 10.56 -0.81
C ASN A 98 -8.59 9.21 -0.07
N ASP A 99 -9.14 9.22 1.13
CA ASP A 99 -9.31 8.06 2.03
C ASP A 99 -8.00 7.37 2.47
N LYS A 100 -6.87 7.99 2.19
CA LYS A 100 -5.57 7.56 2.68
C LYS A 100 -5.16 8.34 3.92
N LYS A 101 -4.92 7.65 5.04
CA LYS A 101 -4.37 8.21 6.27
C LYS A 101 -2.87 7.95 6.34
N SER A 102 -2.06 8.99 6.51
CA SER A 102 -0.60 8.90 6.63
C SER A 102 -0.08 9.73 7.79
N LEU A 103 0.85 9.18 8.56
CA LEU A 103 1.54 9.90 9.64
C LEU A 103 2.51 10.91 9.02
N ILE A 104 2.36 12.19 9.36
CA ILE A 104 3.22 13.28 8.88
C ILE A 104 4.02 13.96 10.00
N TYR A 105 3.58 13.80 11.24
CA TYR A 105 4.25 14.40 12.40
C TYR A 105 4.25 13.41 13.56
N ASP A 106 5.42 13.13 14.14
CA ASP A 106 5.60 12.34 15.36
C ASP A 106 6.64 13.04 16.24
N ALA A 107 6.20 13.60 17.36
CA ALA A 107 7.05 14.32 18.30
C ALA A 107 6.91 13.77 19.71
N TYR A 108 8.04 13.50 20.33
CA TYR A 108 8.16 12.99 21.70
C TYR A 108 8.28 14.14 22.71
N HIS A 109 7.82 13.94 23.94
CA HIS A 109 7.72 14.96 25.00
C HIS A 109 6.79 16.14 24.63
N GLU A 110 5.78 15.90 23.83
CA GLU A 110 4.76 16.89 23.51
C GLU A 110 3.40 16.41 24.03
N TYR A 111 2.59 17.34 24.58
CA TYR A 111 1.34 17.05 25.27
C TYR A 111 0.13 17.64 24.56
N GLU A 112 0.35 18.68 23.77
CA GLU A 112 -0.69 19.44 23.05
C GLU A 112 -0.34 19.54 21.58
N ALA A 113 -1.35 19.67 20.72
CA ALA A 113 -1.18 19.86 19.30
C ALA A 113 -1.70 21.26 18.91
N LYS A 114 -0.80 22.10 18.38
CA LYS A 114 -1.14 23.38 17.77
C LYS A 114 -0.89 23.30 16.28
N ILE A 115 -1.97 23.30 15.49
CA ILE A 115 -1.92 23.23 14.02
C ILE A 115 -2.34 24.60 13.45
N VAL A 116 -1.48 25.20 12.65
CA VAL A 116 -1.70 26.49 12.00
C VAL A 116 -1.36 26.38 10.51
N TRP A 117 -2.34 26.53 9.64
CA TRP A 117 -2.12 26.61 8.20
C TRP A 117 -1.50 27.94 7.82
N ILE A 118 -0.41 27.90 7.07
CA ILE A 118 0.28 29.08 6.52
C ILE A 118 -0.33 29.41 5.15
N ASP A 119 -0.58 28.35 4.37
CA ASP A 119 -1.28 28.41 3.08
C ASP A 119 -2.05 27.09 2.84
N ASN A 120 -2.44 26.80 1.59
CA ASN A 120 -3.23 25.60 1.24
C ASN A 120 -2.44 24.28 1.37
N THR A 121 -1.11 24.34 1.39
CA THR A 121 -0.23 23.16 1.38
C THR A 121 0.79 23.14 2.51
N THR A 122 1.02 24.30 3.12
CA THR A 122 2.03 24.49 4.17
C THR A 122 1.36 24.65 5.53
N VAL A 123 1.79 23.85 6.48
CA VAL A 123 1.25 23.82 7.84
C VAL A 123 2.36 23.92 8.88
N SER A 124 2.14 24.66 9.94
CA SER A 124 2.98 24.65 11.15
C SER A 124 2.30 23.79 12.22
N ILE A 125 3.03 22.78 12.70
CA ILE A 125 2.61 21.89 13.78
C ILE A 125 3.60 22.07 14.93
N ASN A 126 3.14 22.61 16.06
CA ASN A 126 3.98 22.92 17.22
C ASN A 126 5.27 23.68 16.86
N GLY A 127 5.19 24.61 15.89
CA GLY A 127 6.32 25.41 15.42
C GLY A 127 7.21 24.72 14.36
N LYS A 128 6.92 23.48 13.95
CA LYS A 128 7.57 22.83 12.81
C LYS A 128 6.76 23.06 11.56
N THR A 129 7.35 23.66 10.56
CA THR A 129 6.71 23.93 9.26
C THR A 129 6.93 22.76 8.33
N LEU A 130 5.85 22.28 7.69
CA LEU A 130 5.86 21.15 6.76
C LEU A 130 5.09 21.54 5.49
N ASP A 131 5.68 21.30 4.32
CA ASP A 131 4.99 21.35 3.04
C ASP A 131 4.42 19.96 2.70
N ILE A 132 3.10 19.83 2.87
CA ILE A 132 2.39 18.58 2.66
C ILE A 132 2.41 18.16 1.19
N SER A 133 2.44 19.13 0.25
CA SER A 133 2.47 18.84 -1.18
C SER A 133 3.77 18.18 -1.63
N GLN A 134 4.86 18.43 -0.92
CA GLN A 134 6.16 17.80 -1.13
C GLN A 134 6.31 16.49 -0.34
N GLY A 135 5.30 16.12 0.45
CA GLY A 135 5.34 14.92 1.28
C GLY A 135 6.27 15.02 2.49
N GLU A 136 6.56 16.25 2.94
CA GLU A 136 7.40 16.48 4.11
C GLU A 136 6.81 15.88 5.37
N LYS A 137 7.69 15.37 6.22
CA LYS A 137 7.33 14.72 7.49
C LYS A 137 8.32 15.12 8.57
N TYR A 138 7.86 15.16 9.79
CA TYR A 138 8.69 15.31 10.97
C TYR A 138 8.60 14.08 11.86
N ASN A 139 9.76 13.54 12.23
CA ASN A 139 9.87 12.49 13.22
C ASN A 139 11.06 12.78 14.12
N TRP A 140 10.83 12.86 15.43
CA TRP A 140 11.85 13.16 16.42
C TRP A 140 13.03 12.18 16.47
N ARG A 141 12.89 11.00 15.84
CA ARG A 141 13.91 9.95 15.79
C ARG A 141 14.85 10.07 14.58
N MET A 142 14.60 11.01 13.67
CA MET A 142 15.42 11.23 12.48
C MET A 142 16.55 12.23 12.72
#